data_be0bf2a106bab7143daef7828b777e61
#
_entry.id   be0bf2a106bab7143daef7828b777e61
#
_cell.length_a   1.000
_cell.length_b   1.000
_cell.length_c   1.000
_cell.angle_alpha   90.00
_cell.angle_beta   90.00
_cell.angle_gamma   90.00
#
_symmetry.space_group_name_H-M   'P 1'
#
loop_
_entity.id
_entity.type
_entity.pdbx_description
1 polymer ?
#
loop_
_entity_poly.entity_id
_entity_poly.type
_entity_poly.pdbx_seq_one_letter_code
_entity_poly.pdbx_strand_id
1 'polypeptide(L)'
;RYRKEATGGLDEVQIEQIKEQHDKLCDIAKRKETILGTITEQGKLTAELEKRINDTWNPTELEDIYLPYKPKRKTRAEVARQKGLEPLATILLLQRENNLSAKAASFVKGEVKDVEDALKGARDIIAEQVNEDERARNAVRNQFGRQAEITAKLVKGKEEEAAKYRDYFD
;
A
#
# COMPACT_ATOMS: atom_id res chain seq x y z
N ARG A 1 -23.54 -38.69 2.02
CA ARG A 1 -24.66 -39.44 2.61
C ARG A 1 -25.04 -38.89 3.99
N TYR A 2 -24.08 -38.49 4.81
CA TYR A 2 -24.31 -37.99 6.18
C TYR A 2 -24.24 -36.47 6.33
N ARG A 3 -24.23 -35.71 5.24
CA ARG A 3 -24.08 -34.26 5.25
C ARG A 3 -25.13 -33.55 6.14
N LYS A 4 -26.39 -33.83 5.93
CA LYS A 4 -27.47 -33.21 6.69
C LYS A 4 -27.41 -33.49 8.19
N GLU A 5 -27.01 -34.69 8.55
CA GLU A 5 -26.85 -35.11 9.95
C GLU A 5 -25.66 -34.40 10.59
N ALA A 6 -24.51 -34.33 9.89
CA ALA A 6 -23.29 -33.71 10.40
C ALA A 6 -23.34 -32.18 10.43
N THR A 7 -24.15 -31.54 9.59
CA THR A 7 -24.18 -30.08 9.43
C THR A 7 -25.46 -29.42 9.93
N GLY A 8 -26.38 -30.20 10.51
CA GLY A 8 -27.69 -29.65 10.94
C GLY A 8 -28.57 -29.19 9.79
N GLY A 9 -28.35 -29.72 8.57
CA GLY A 9 -29.19 -29.45 7.39
C GLY A 9 -28.63 -28.41 6.42
N LEU A 10 -27.36 -27.99 6.56
CA LEU A 10 -26.74 -27.05 5.61
C LEU A 10 -26.73 -27.61 4.17
N ASP A 11 -26.93 -26.72 3.19
CA ASP A 11 -26.79 -27.05 1.77
C ASP A 11 -25.31 -26.98 1.31
N GLU A 12 -25.05 -27.35 0.05
CA GLU A 12 -23.67 -27.37 -0.50
C GLU A 12 -23.06 -25.95 -0.55
N VAL A 13 -23.87 -24.94 -0.91
CA VAL A 13 -23.39 -23.56 -1.04
C VAL A 13 -22.97 -23.01 0.33
N GLN A 14 -23.76 -23.28 1.35
CA GLN A 14 -23.44 -22.89 2.73
C GLN A 14 -22.17 -23.57 3.24
N ILE A 15 -21.99 -24.84 2.95
CA ILE A 15 -20.79 -25.60 3.35
C ILE A 15 -19.56 -25.05 2.62
N GLU A 16 -19.67 -24.75 1.32
CA GLU A 16 -18.59 -24.17 0.53
C GLU A 16 -18.21 -22.77 1.05
N GLN A 17 -19.20 -21.94 1.36
CA GLN A 17 -18.95 -20.62 1.98
C GLN A 17 -18.25 -20.73 3.34
N ILE A 18 -18.64 -21.68 4.20
CA ILE A 18 -17.96 -21.90 5.48
C ILE A 18 -16.51 -22.30 5.25
N LYS A 19 -16.26 -23.24 4.32
CA LYS A 19 -14.92 -23.66 3.96
C LYS A 19 -14.06 -22.50 3.45
N GLU A 20 -14.59 -21.73 2.51
CA GLU A 20 -13.89 -20.56 1.99
C GLU A 20 -13.54 -19.54 3.09
N GLN A 21 -14.48 -19.25 3.99
CA GLN A 21 -14.23 -18.33 5.11
C GLN A 21 -13.21 -18.91 6.09
N HIS A 22 -13.29 -20.19 6.40
CA HIS A 22 -12.29 -20.86 7.22
C HIS A 22 -10.90 -20.76 6.61
N ASP A 23 -10.77 -21.09 5.32
CA ASP A 23 -9.48 -21.05 4.62
C ASP A 23 -8.90 -19.62 4.58
N LYS A 24 -9.73 -18.60 4.31
CA LYS A 24 -9.34 -17.18 4.40
C LYS A 24 -8.84 -16.80 5.80
N LEU A 25 -9.53 -17.23 6.85
CA LEU A 25 -9.10 -16.94 8.23
C LEU A 25 -7.79 -17.63 8.58
N CYS A 26 -7.59 -18.87 8.14
CA CYS A 26 -6.34 -19.61 8.31
C CYS A 26 -5.18 -18.89 7.59
N ASP A 27 -5.41 -18.39 6.38
CA ASP A 27 -4.39 -17.65 5.64
C ASP A 27 -4.04 -16.31 6.31
N ILE A 28 -5.04 -15.61 6.84
CA ILE A 28 -4.81 -14.39 7.63
C ILE A 28 -3.99 -14.71 8.88
N ALA A 29 -4.30 -15.80 9.61
CA ALA A 29 -3.56 -16.21 10.80
C ALA A 29 -2.08 -16.48 10.47
N LYS A 30 -1.81 -17.27 9.44
CA LYS A 30 -0.43 -17.53 8.96
C LYS A 30 0.27 -16.23 8.55
N ARG A 31 -0.46 -15.33 7.90
CA ARG A 31 0.08 -14.04 7.49
C ARG A 31 0.47 -13.17 8.68
N LYS A 32 -0.34 -13.14 9.74
CA LYS A 32 -0.03 -12.44 11.00
C LYS A 32 1.28 -12.96 11.61
N GLU A 33 1.46 -14.28 11.70
CA GLU A 33 2.69 -14.89 12.22
C GLU A 33 3.92 -14.41 11.41
N THR A 34 3.83 -14.42 10.09
CA THR A 34 4.92 -13.94 9.20
C THR A 34 5.24 -12.47 9.45
N ILE A 35 4.22 -11.63 9.58
CA ILE A 35 4.36 -10.19 9.81
C ILE A 35 4.99 -9.93 11.18
N LEU A 36 4.48 -10.57 12.23
CA LEU A 36 5.02 -10.43 13.58
C LEU A 36 6.49 -10.88 13.63
N GLY A 37 6.83 -12.00 13.00
CA GLY A 37 8.21 -12.48 12.90
C GLY A 37 9.12 -11.45 12.24
N THR A 38 8.71 -10.92 11.08
CA THR A 38 9.50 -9.92 10.34
C THR A 38 9.72 -8.64 11.13
N ILE A 39 8.68 -8.14 11.82
CA ILE A 39 8.79 -6.90 12.61
C ILE A 39 9.63 -7.14 13.87
N THR A 40 9.53 -8.32 14.47
CA THR A 40 10.35 -8.73 15.63
C THR A 40 11.83 -8.79 15.26
N GLU A 41 12.17 -9.41 14.13
CA GLU A 41 13.54 -9.47 13.60
C GLU A 41 14.15 -8.09 13.37
N GLN A 42 13.32 -7.10 13.02
CA GLN A 42 13.73 -5.70 12.86
C GLN A 42 13.88 -4.95 14.21
N GLY A 43 13.50 -5.57 15.32
CA GLY A 43 13.47 -4.91 16.64
C GLY A 43 12.47 -3.76 16.76
N LYS A 44 11.41 -3.76 15.93
CA LYS A 44 10.41 -2.68 15.85
C LYS A 44 9.04 -3.07 16.40
N LEU A 45 8.88 -4.30 16.90
CA LEU A 45 7.62 -4.74 17.46
C LEU A 45 7.37 -4.08 18.83
N THR A 46 6.26 -3.37 18.95
CA THR A 46 5.77 -2.82 20.21
C THR A 46 4.52 -3.60 20.66
N ALA A 47 4.20 -3.59 21.94
CA ALA A 47 3.00 -4.26 22.47
C ALA A 47 1.69 -3.73 21.83
N GLU A 48 1.64 -2.42 21.52
CA GLU A 48 0.51 -1.81 20.84
C GLU A 48 0.38 -2.32 19.38
N LEU A 49 1.50 -2.39 18.66
CA LEU A 49 1.54 -2.88 17.28
C LEU A 49 1.17 -4.36 17.22
N GLU A 50 1.71 -5.18 18.12
CA GLU A 50 1.37 -6.60 18.25
C GLU A 50 -0.12 -6.78 18.48
N LYS A 51 -0.70 -6.02 19.41
CA LYS A 51 -2.14 -6.06 19.67
C LYS A 51 -2.95 -5.70 18.43
N ARG A 52 -2.60 -4.61 17.73
CA ARG A 52 -3.29 -4.21 16.49
C ARG A 52 -3.25 -5.30 15.42
N ILE A 53 -2.11 -5.94 15.22
CA ILE A 53 -1.95 -7.04 14.25
C ILE A 53 -2.83 -8.24 14.66
N ASN A 54 -2.85 -8.58 15.95
CA ASN A 54 -3.64 -9.70 16.44
C ASN A 54 -5.14 -9.46 16.37
N ASP A 55 -5.60 -8.24 16.60
CA ASP A 55 -7.02 -7.89 16.63
C ASP A 55 -7.63 -7.78 15.22
N THR A 56 -6.83 -7.44 14.19
CA THR A 56 -7.37 -7.24 12.84
C THR A 56 -7.52 -8.56 12.08
N TRP A 57 -8.68 -8.75 11.43
CA TRP A 57 -8.97 -9.88 10.56
C TRP A 57 -9.27 -9.44 9.11
N ASN A 58 -9.07 -8.17 8.82
CA ASN A 58 -9.15 -7.62 7.47
C ASN A 58 -7.78 -7.71 6.80
N PRO A 59 -7.62 -8.47 5.70
CA PRO A 59 -6.33 -8.65 5.04
C PRO A 59 -5.76 -7.33 4.50
N THR A 60 -6.62 -6.41 4.05
CA THR A 60 -6.19 -5.11 3.54
C THR A 60 -5.63 -4.23 4.66
N GLU A 61 -6.30 -4.17 5.80
CA GLU A 61 -5.83 -3.45 6.99
C GLU A 61 -4.54 -4.04 7.53
N LEU A 62 -4.44 -5.37 7.57
CA LEU A 62 -3.23 -6.09 7.99
C LEU A 62 -2.02 -5.72 7.12
N GLU A 63 -2.19 -5.67 5.79
CA GLU A 63 -1.12 -5.26 4.88
C GLU A 63 -0.80 -3.76 5.01
N ASP A 64 -1.77 -2.89 5.28
CA ASP A 64 -1.53 -1.46 5.53
C ASP A 64 -0.71 -1.24 6.81
N ILE A 65 -0.99 -1.98 7.90
CA ILE A 65 -0.20 -1.97 9.13
C ILE A 65 1.24 -2.45 8.87
N TYR A 66 1.40 -3.47 8.05
CA TYR A 66 2.70 -4.07 7.75
C TYR A 66 3.56 -3.24 6.79
N LEU A 67 2.94 -2.43 5.92
CA LEU A 67 3.62 -1.77 4.80
C LEU A 67 4.87 -0.96 5.19
N PRO A 68 4.90 -0.18 6.30
CA PRO A 68 6.10 0.53 6.74
C PRO A 68 7.26 -0.38 7.16
N TYR A 69 6.96 -1.61 7.54
CA TYR A 69 7.94 -2.60 8.05
C TYR A 69 8.36 -3.61 6.98
N LYS A 70 7.65 -3.63 5.85
CA LYS A 70 7.93 -4.59 4.77
C LYS A 70 9.33 -4.36 4.21
N PRO A 71 10.19 -5.40 4.15
CA PRO A 71 11.50 -5.30 3.54
C PRO A 71 11.40 -4.76 2.11
N LYS A 72 12.07 -3.66 1.85
CA LYS A 72 12.03 -2.99 0.55
C LYS A 72 13.28 -3.30 -0.25
N ARG A 73 13.10 -3.42 -1.56
CA ARG A 73 14.23 -3.33 -2.48
C ARG A 73 14.73 -1.88 -2.50
N LYS A 74 15.92 -1.63 -3.05
CA LYS A 74 16.46 -0.27 -3.23
C LYS A 74 15.47 0.60 -4.01
N THR A 75 14.70 1.44 -3.28
CA THR A 75 13.72 2.36 -3.86
C THR A 75 14.38 3.69 -4.23
N ARG A 76 13.71 4.52 -5.05
CA ARG A 76 14.18 5.89 -5.32
C ARG A 76 14.23 6.73 -4.05
N ALA A 77 13.27 6.55 -3.15
CA ALA A 77 13.25 7.20 -1.86
C ALA A 77 14.45 6.79 -0.99
N GLU A 78 14.80 5.51 -0.98
CA GLU A 78 15.97 5.02 -0.25
C GLU A 78 17.28 5.62 -0.81
N VAL A 79 17.42 5.68 -2.13
CA VAL A 79 18.57 6.37 -2.77
C VAL A 79 18.61 7.84 -2.36
N ALA A 80 17.45 8.52 -2.32
CA ALA A 80 17.38 9.92 -1.91
C ALA A 80 17.74 10.12 -0.42
N ARG A 81 17.36 9.18 0.47
CA ARG A 81 17.80 9.19 1.88
C ARG A 81 19.31 9.03 2.00
N GLN A 82 19.90 8.11 1.23
CA GLN A 82 21.36 7.92 1.21
C GLN A 82 22.09 9.18 0.73
N LYS A 83 21.50 9.97 -0.17
CA LYS A 83 21.99 11.30 -0.57
C LYS A 83 21.79 12.38 0.50
N GLY A 84 21.17 12.07 1.64
CA GLY A 84 20.93 13.01 2.75
C GLY A 84 19.78 13.98 2.52
N LEU A 85 18.78 13.62 1.69
CA LEU A 85 17.67 14.49 1.33
C LEU A 85 16.43 14.38 2.26
N GLU A 86 16.47 13.52 3.27
CA GLU A 86 15.37 13.36 4.22
C GLU A 86 15.01 14.64 4.99
N PRO A 87 15.98 15.45 5.48
CA PRO A 87 15.65 16.73 6.11
C PRO A 87 14.96 17.71 5.13
N LEU A 88 15.34 17.70 3.86
CA LEU A 88 14.68 18.52 2.85
C LEU A 88 13.22 18.06 2.65
N ALA A 89 12.97 16.75 2.57
CA ALA A 89 11.62 16.19 2.49
C ALA A 89 10.75 16.62 3.69
N THR A 90 11.30 16.58 4.90
CA THR A 90 10.62 17.05 6.12
C THR A 90 10.27 18.53 6.05
N ILE A 91 11.19 19.39 5.59
CA ILE A 91 10.98 20.83 5.43
C ILE A 91 9.84 21.08 4.42
N LEU A 92 9.84 20.36 3.29
CA LEU A 92 8.81 20.48 2.27
C LEU A 92 7.43 20.04 2.79
N LEU A 93 7.36 18.95 3.58
CA LEU A 93 6.11 18.49 4.19
C LEU A 93 5.51 19.50 5.17
N LEU A 94 6.34 20.24 5.88
CA LEU A 94 5.89 21.28 6.81
C LEU A 94 5.24 22.49 6.09
N GLN A 95 5.47 22.67 4.80
CA GLN A 95 4.88 23.73 3.95
C GLN A 95 5.04 25.15 4.52
N ARG A 96 6.13 25.41 5.24
CA ARG A 96 6.40 26.72 5.89
C ARG A 96 7.42 27.56 5.16
N GLU A 97 8.08 27.00 4.13
CA GLU A 97 9.13 27.68 3.37
C GLU A 97 8.55 28.40 2.15
N ASN A 98 8.87 29.69 2.03
CA ASN A 98 8.44 30.51 0.89
C ASN A 98 9.38 30.40 -0.33
N ASN A 99 10.65 30.02 -0.11
CA ASN A 99 11.64 29.88 -1.18
C ASN A 99 12.23 28.47 -1.19
N LEU A 100 11.52 27.56 -1.83
CA LEU A 100 11.90 26.15 -1.91
C LEU A 100 13.21 25.94 -2.67
N SER A 101 13.46 26.72 -3.72
CA SER A 101 14.68 26.60 -4.53
C SER A 101 15.92 27.00 -3.73
N ALA A 102 15.87 28.11 -2.99
CA ALA A 102 16.98 28.54 -2.11
C ALA A 102 17.24 27.51 -1.01
N LYS A 103 16.18 26.93 -0.44
CA LYS A 103 16.30 25.89 0.56
C LYS A 103 16.92 24.60 -0.01
N ALA A 104 16.44 24.14 -1.15
CA ALA A 104 16.97 22.97 -1.83
C ALA A 104 18.43 23.16 -2.28
N ALA A 105 18.86 24.37 -2.64
CA ALA A 105 20.23 24.66 -3.00
C ALA A 105 21.22 24.33 -1.87
N SER A 106 20.83 24.45 -0.61
CA SER A 106 21.68 24.07 0.54
C SER A 106 21.93 22.56 0.67
N PHE A 107 21.18 21.75 -0.07
CA PHE A 107 21.32 20.29 -0.14
C PHE A 107 22.05 19.80 -1.38
N VAL A 108 22.44 20.70 -2.30
CA VAL A 108 23.25 20.38 -3.48
C VAL A 108 24.68 20.12 -3.04
N LYS A 109 24.99 18.88 -2.71
CA LYS A 109 26.31 18.40 -2.27
C LYS A 109 26.47 16.91 -2.54
N GLY A 110 27.72 16.45 -2.62
CA GLY A 110 28.02 15.03 -2.83
C GLY A 110 27.41 14.51 -4.15
N GLU A 111 26.51 13.55 -4.07
CA GLU A 111 25.86 12.93 -5.22
C GLU A 111 24.63 13.70 -5.74
N VAL A 112 24.25 14.80 -5.09
CA VAL A 112 23.12 15.66 -5.52
C VAL A 112 23.63 16.67 -6.54
N LYS A 113 23.20 16.56 -7.78
CA LYS A 113 23.75 17.30 -8.92
C LYS A 113 23.34 18.77 -8.95
N ASP A 114 22.08 19.04 -8.67
CA ASP A 114 21.48 20.36 -8.75
C ASP A 114 20.21 20.47 -7.86
N VAL A 115 19.60 21.64 -7.85
CA VAL A 115 18.39 21.95 -7.08
C VAL A 115 17.21 21.04 -7.49
N GLU A 116 17.09 20.72 -8.79
CA GLU A 116 16.01 19.86 -9.26
C GLU A 116 16.21 18.40 -8.82
N ASP A 117 17.46 17.90 -8.84
CA ASP A 117 17.77 16.54 -8.31
C ASP A 117 17.47 16.48 -6.79
N ALA A 118 17.79 17.55 -6.03
CA ALA A 118 17.45 17.64 -4.62
C ALA A 118 15.93 17.60 -4.38
N LEU A 119 15.17 18.42 -5.11
CA LEU A 119 13.71 18.48 -5.00
C LEU A 119 13.05 17.17 -5.47
N LYS A 120 13.57 16.55 -6.52
CA LYS A 120 13.08 15.27 -7.02
C LYS A 120 13.28 14.17 -5.98
N GLY A 121 14.48 14.08 -5.39
CA GLY A 121 14.76 13.12 -4.33
C GLY A 121 13.88 13.34 -3.10
N ALA A 122 13.68 14.58 -2.67
CA ALA A 122 12.76 14.89 -1.58
C ALA A 122 11.31 14.50 -1.90
N ARG A 123 10.84 14.74 -3.14
CA ARG A 123 9.52 14.28 -3.62
C ARG A 123 9.39 12.76 -3.59
N ASP A 124 10.43 12.02 -3.99
CA ASP A 124 10.42 10.55 -3.93
C ASP A 124 10.27 10.05 -2.49
N ILE A 125 10.93 10.69 -1.51
CA ILE A 125 10.78 10.38 -0.08
C ILE A 125 9.36 10.68 0.40
N ILE A 126 8.82 11.84 0.08
CA ILE A 126 7.46 12.25 0.46
C ILE A 126 6.42 11.30 -0.14
N ALA A 127 6.57 10.95 -1.41
CA ALA A 127 5.66 10.02 -2.08
C ALA A 127 5.65 8.64 -1.40
N GLU A 128 6.80 8.14 -0.95
CA GLU A 128 6.88 6.90 -0.19
C GLU A 128 6.20 7.03 1.16
N GLN A 129 6.46 8.11 1.91
CA GLN A 129 5.84 8.35 3.21
C GLN A 129 4.31 8.44 3.11
N VAL A 130 3.79 9.17 2.12
CA VAL A 130 2.34 9.27 1.88
C VAL A 130 1.74 7.91 1.48
N ASN A 131 2.45 7.14 0.64
CA ASN A 131 2.00 5.81 0.25
C ASN A 131 1.94 4.83 1.44
N GLU A 132 2.78 5.01 2.45
CA GLU A 132 2.84 4.18 3.65
C GLU A 132 1.94 4.69 4.78
N ASP A 133 1.42 5.90 4.66
CA ASP A 133 0.48 6.44 5.64
C ASP A 133 -0.90 5.76 5.51
N GLU A 134 -1.30 5.07 6.58
CA GLU A 134 -2.55 4.32 6.62
C GLU A 134 -3.78 5.23 6.44
N ARG A 135 -3.74 6.46 6.94
CA ARG A 135 -4.85 7.43 6.82
C ARG A 135 -4.99 7.88 5.38
N ALA A 136 -3.87 8.18 4.70
CA ALA A 136 -3.86 8.52 3.29
C ALA A 136 -4.42 7.38 2.43
N ARG A 137 -3.99 6.15 2.67
CA ARG A 137 -4.50 4.96 1.97
C ARG A 137 -6.00 4.76 2.18
N ASN A 138 -6.46 4.88 3.41
CA ASN A 138 -7.88 4.75 3.74
C ASN A 138 -8.72 5.88 3.13
N ALA A 139 -8.22 7.12 3.11
CA ALA A 139 -8.89 8.24 2.45
C ALA A 139 -9.08 8.00 0.95
N VAL A 140 -8.01 7.56 0.26
CA VAL A 140 -8.08 7.22 -1.17
C VAL A 140 -9.03 6.04 -1.42
N ARG A 141 -8.95 4.98 -0.63
CA ARG A 141 -9.84 3.80 -0.75
C ARG A 141 -11.30 4.18 -0.58
N ASN A 142 -11.60 5.02 0.42
CA ASN A 142 -12.96 5.50 0.64
C ASN A 142 -13.46 6.38 -0.51
N GLN A 143 -12.59 7.20 -1.10
CA GLN A 143 -12.92 8.00 -2.25
C GLN A 143 -13.24 7.14 -3.47
N PHE A 144 -12.40 6.14 -3.75
CA PHE A 144 -12.65 5.17 -4.81
C PHE A 144 -13.97 4.40 -4.60
N GLY A 145 -14.22 3.91 -3.37
CA GLY A 145 -15.47 3.19 -3.07
C GLY A 145 -16.75 4.01 -3.26
N ARG A 146 -16.63 5.36 -3.21
CA ARG A 146 -17.80 6.24 -3.34
C ARG A 146 -17.99 6.82 -4.74
N GLN A 147 -16.90 7.07 -5.48
CA GLN A 147 -16.91 7.90 -6.68
C GLN A 147 -16.13 7.32 -7.86
N ALA A 148 -15.54 6.14 -7.71
CA ALA A 148 -14.83 5.52 -8.83
C ALA A 148 -15.83 5.05 -9.89
N GLU A 149 -15.53 5.39 -11.14
CA GLU A 149 -16.22 4.90 -12.32
C GLU A 149 -15.30 3.92 -13.07
N ILE A 150 -15.89 2.85 -13.57
CA ILE A 150 -15.16 1.91 -14.43
C ILE A 150 -15.43 2.34 -15.86
N THR A 151 -14.38 2.74 -16.57
CA THR A 151 -14.49 3.13 -17.99
C THR A 151 -13.68 2.18 -18.86
N ALA A 152 -14.19 1.90 -20.05
CA ALA A 152 -13.49 1.10 -21.05
C ALA A 152 -13.30 1.93 -22.31
N LYS A 153 -12.06 2.12 -22.76
CA LYS A 153 -11.74 2.89 -23.96
C LYS A 153 -10.93 2.09 -24.95
N LEU A 154 -11.24 2.28 -26.21
CA LEU A 154 -10.50 1.69 -27.31
C LEU A 154 -9.05 2.15 -27.33
N VAL A 155 -8.12 1.20 -27.40
CA VAL A 155 -6.70 1.52 -27.64
C VAL A 155 -6.52 1.91 -29.10
N LYS A 156 -5.96 3.10 -29.35
CA LYS A 156 -5.72 3.61 -30.70
C LYS A 156 -4.89 2.62 -31.52
N GLY A 157 -5.36 2.29 -32.72
CA GLY A 157 -4.73 1.31 -33.61
C GLY A 157 -5.09 -0.15 -33.33
N LYS A 158 -6.08 -0.41 -32.47
CA LYS A 158 -6.58 -1.76 -32.13
C LYS A 158 -8.08 -1.92 -32.45
N GLU A 159 -8.58 -1.16 -33.39
CA GLU A 159 -10.01 -1.09 -33.74
C GLU A 159 -10.55 -2.46 -34.21
N GLU A 160 -9.80 -3.17 -35.07
CA GLU A 160 -10.23 -4.48 -35.57
C GLU A 160 -10.23 -5.56 -34.48
N GLU A 161 -9.18 -5.61 -33.65
CA GLU A 161 -9.06 -6.58 -32.56
C GLU A 161 -10.15 -6.37 -31.51
N ALA A 162 -10.53 -5.13 -31.29
CA ALA A 162 -11.49 -4.72 -30.27
C ALA A 162 -12.95 -4.75 -30.77
N ALA A 163 -13.22 -4.98 -32.03
CA ALA A 163 -14.58 -4.96 -32.60
C ALA A 163 -15.56 -5.86 -31.85
N LYS A 164 -15.12 -7.01 -31.34
CA LYS A 164 -15.92 -7.93 -30.53
C LYS A 164 -16.30 -7.41 -29.15
N TYR A 165 -15.67 -6.33 -28.68
CA TYR A 165 -15.92 -5.70 -27.36
C TYR A 165 -16.58 -4.34 -27.49
N ARG A 166 -17.12 -4.00 -28.68
CA ARG A 166 -17.66 -2.68 -28.99
C ARG A 166 -18.73 -2.20 -28.01
N ASP A 167 -19.54 -3.12 -27.50
CA ASP A 167 -20.63 -2.81 -26.58
C ASP A 167 -20.17 -2.47 -25.15
N TYR A 168 -18.86 -2.58 -24.88
CA TYR A 168 -18.25 -2.27 -23.58
C TYR A 168 -17.46 -0.96 -23.58
N PHE A 169 -17.48 -0.21 -24.69
CA PHE A 169 -16.77 1.08 -24.77
C PHE A 169 -17.68 2.23 -24.38
N ASP A 170 -17.11 3.19 -23.61
CA ASP A 170 -17.72 4.47 -23.26
C ASP A 170 -17.49 5.51 -24.38
#